data_0a8b1915eb0d8bd5bfd2a984669e9c75
#
_entry.id   0a8b1915eb0d8bd5bfd2a984669e9c75
#
_cell.length_a   1.000
_cell.length_b   1.000
_cell.length_c   1.000
_cell.angle_alpha   90.00
_cell.angle_beta   90.00
_cell.angle_gamma   90.00
#
_symmetry.space_group_name_H-M   'P 1'
#
loop_
_entity.id
_entity.type
_entity.pdbx_description
1 polymer ?
#
loop_
_entity_poly.entity_id
_entity_poly.type
_entity_poly.pdbx_seq_one_letter_code
_entity_poly.pdbx_strand_id
1 'polypeptide(L)'
;MSNNYKHDYEIRDDERVAIFIDGSNLYHSLEENCRRYDVDFGAFSAKLAAGRPHLRTYYYNVLRDPDRNHQAYQDQQKFLTALHSTPYLEVRLGASKLRGDVPVEKGVDIMIATDFLRMAWNDLYDTAILVSGDGDFSYAVQAVKDLGKHVVVAAFPANLSKELSQVADSKEYFTPEYFADIWSRRRGPERSGSYNNNDQGRRFGRPSPSRPRQPEDTVLDRNRRFDEKDDDFS
;
A
#
# COMPACT_ATOMS: atom_id res chain seq x y z
N MET A 1 3.80 -22.08 35.65
CA MET A 1 3.69 -20.63 35.98
C MET A 1 4.15 -19.86 34.79
N SER A 2 3.22 -19.49 33.90
CA SER A 2 3.51 -18.73 32.71
C SER A 2 3.56 -17.25 33.05
N ASN A 3 4.77 -16.71 33.02
CA ASN A 3 5.03 -15.30 33.30
C ASN A 3 4.66 -14.50 32.06
N ASN A 4 3.44 -13.98 32.07
CA ASN A 4 2.89 -13.15 31.02
C ASN A 4 3.36 -11.71 31.27
N TYR A 5 4.63 -11.41 30.95
CA TYR A 5 5.06 -10.02 30.85
C TYR A 5 4.50 -9.41 29.56
N LYS A 6 3.24 -8.99 29.59
CA LYS A 6 2.79 -7.89 28.76
C LYS A 6 3.50 -6.65 29.31
N HIS A 7 4.55 -6.21 28.65
CA HIS A 7 4.94 -4.81 28.73
C HIS A 7 3.82 -4.03 28.05
N ASP A 8 2.80 -3.66 28.82
CA ASP A 8 1.87 -2.62 28.43
C ASP A 8 2.71 -1.33 28.46
N TYR A 9 3.26 -0.95 27.29
CA TYR A 9 3.76 0.40 27.08
C TYR A 9 2.57 1.32 27.29
N GLU A 10 2.57 2.05 28.41
CA GLU A 10 1.56 3.06 28.65
C GLU A 10 1.76 4.18 27.64
N ILE A 11 0.88 4.23 26.63
CA ILE A 11 0.84 5.32 25.68
C ILE A 11 0.58 6.60 26.48
N ARG A 12 1.51 7.53 26.41
CA ARG A 12 1.38 8.83 27.09
C ARG A 12 0.57 9.76 26.18
N ASP A 13 -0.47 10.36 26.74
CA ASP A 13 -1.39 11.24 26.02
C ASP A 13 -0.72 12.50 25.44
N ASP A 14 0.45 12.89 25.97
CA ASP A 14 1.24 14.04 25.56
C ASP A 14 2.29 13.76 24.49
N GLU A 15 2.45 12.49 24.05
CA GLU A 15 3.44 12.12 23.04
C GLU A 15 3.07 12.64 21.63
N ARG A 16 3.98 13.36 21.02
CA ARG A 16 3.86 13.83 19.64
C ARG A 16 4.00 12.65 18.66
N VAL A 17 3.02 12.45 17.83
CA VAL A 17 2.99 11.37 16.85
C VAL A 17 3.24 11.87 15.44
N ALA A 18 4.19 11.28 14.74
CA ALA A 18 4.36 11.40 13.29
C ALA A 18 4.03 10.07 12.60
N ILE A 19 3.30 10.13 11.48
CA ILE A 19 2.87 8.95 10.73
C ILE A 19 3.55 8.97 9.37
N PHE A 20 4.21 7.85 9.00
CA PHE A 20 4.92 7.66 7.75
C PHE A 20 4.26 6.52 6.99
N ILE A 21 3.65 6.80 5.85
CA ILE A 21 2.87 5.84 5.07
C ILE A 21 3.60 5.53 3.77
N ASP A 22 4.03 4.28 3.65
CA ASP A 22 4.43 3.71 2.37
C ASP A 22 3.15 3.43 1.55
N GLY A 23 2.88 4.30 0.60
CA GLY A 23 1.64 4.27 -0.16
C GLY A 23 1.53 3.05 -1.08
N SER A 24 2.63 2.57 -1.65
CA SER A 24 2.67 1.37 -2.48
C SER A 24 2.38 0.13 -1.64
N ASN A 25 3.07 -0.03 -0.50
CA ASN A 25 2.90 -1.16 0.40
C ASN A 25 1.47 -1.22 0.97
N LEU A 26 0.97 -0.07 1.43
CA LEU A 26 -0.40 0.02 1.95
C LEU A 26 -1.45 -0.31 0.86
N TYR A 27 -1.28 0.22 -0.37
CA TYR A 27 -2.20 -0.06 -1.48
C TYR A 27 -2.31 -1.56 -1.76
N HIS A 28 -1.17 -2.24 -1.94
CA HIS A 28 -1.13 -3.67 -2.23
C HIS A 28 -1.70 -4.50 -1.07
N SER A 29 -1.36 -4.14 0.16
CA SER A 29 -1.87 -4.83 1.35
C SER A 29 -3.40 -4.68 1.50
N LEU A 30 -3.95 -3.51 1.22
CA LEU A 30 -5.39 -3.27 1.24
C LEU A 30 -6.12 -4.01 0.10
N GLU A 31 -5.55 -4.02 -1.11
CA GLU A 31 -6.11 -4.76 -2.23
C GLU A 31 -6.16 -6.26 -1.94
N GLU A 32 -5.10 -6.80 -1.37
CA GLU A 32 -4.98 -8.21 -1.02
C GLU A 32 -5.97 -8.62 0.08
N ASN A 33 -6.02 -7.88 1.19
CA ASN A 33 -6.75 -8.29 2.39
C ASN A 33 -8.19 -7.76 2.44
N CYS A 34 -8.47 -6.59 1.82
CA CYS A 34 -9.78 -5.93 1.87
C CYS A 34 -10.49 -5.88 0.52
N ARG A 35 -9.80 -6.17 -0.60
CA ARG A 35 -10.31 -5.98 -1.98
C ARG A 35 -10.80 -4.55 -2.22
N ARG A 36 -10.29 -3.61 -1.47
CA ARG A 36 -10.67 -2.20 -1.45
C ARG A 36 -9.51 -1.36 -0.93
N TYR A 37 -9.30 -0.17 -1.50
CA TYR A 37 -8.17 0.70 -1.20
C TYR A 37 -8.53 2.19 -1.05
N ASP A 38 -9.81 2.54 -1.09
CA ASP A 38 -10.31 3.92 -1.00
C ASP A 38 -10.48 4.37 0.46
N VAL A 39 -9.39 4.49 1.18
CA VAL A 39 -9.34 4.93 2.57
C VAL A 39 -9.53 6.44 2.68
N ASP A 40 -10.27 6.90 3.69
CA ASP A 40 -10.23 8.28 4.15
C ASP A 40 -8.97 8.49 5.00
N PHE A 41 -7.96 9.14 4.42
CA PHE A 41 -6.66 9.31 5.08
C PHE A 41 -6.70 10.25 6.27
N GLY A 42 -7.67 11.17 6.35
CA GLY A 42 -7.88 12.00 7.53
C GLY A 42 -8.35 11.16 8.71
N ALA A 43 -9.38 10.35 8.49
CA ALA A 43 -9.89 9.41 9.49
C ALA A 43 -8.86 8.33 9.87
N PHE A 44 -8.10 7.83 8.89
CA PHE A 44 -7.03 6.85 9.12
C PHE A 44 -5.92 7.42 10.00
N SER A 45 -5.45 8.63 9.70
CA SER A 45 -4.44 9.31 10.51
C SER A 45 -4.91 9.55 11.95
N ALA A 46 -6.16 10.00 12.12
CA ALA A 46 -6.76 10.22 13.43
C ALA A 46 -6.86 8.90 14.23
N LYS A 47 -7.23 7.81 13.56
CA LYS A 47 -7.33 6.48 14.18
C LYS A 47 -5.96 5.97 14.62
N LEU A 48 -4.93 6.10 13.80
CA LEU A 48 -3.55 5.74 14.13
C LEU A 48 -2.98 6.60 15.27
N ALA A 49 -3.25 7.89 15.27
CA ALA A 49 -2.79 8.78 16.33
C ALA A 49 -3.43 8.45 17.70
N ALA A 50 -4.61 7.83 17.71
CA ALA A 50 -5.31 7.36 18.90
C ALA A 50 -5.46 8.45 19.98
N GLY A 51 -5.82 9.68 19.57
CA GLY A 51 -6.02 10.83 20.47
C GLY A 51 -4.74 11.57 20.89
N ARG A 52 -3.55 11.04 20.58
CA ARG A 52 -2.27 11.74 20.86
C ARG A 52 -2.06 12.96 19.97
N PRO A 53 -1.24 13.93 20.38
CA PRO A 53 -0.87 15.09 19.57
C PRO A 53 -0.29 14.66 18.22
N HIS A 54 -1.09 14.76 17.15
CA HIS A 54 -0.70 14.38 15.79
C HIS A 54 0.11 15.52 15.15
N LEU A 55 1.40 15.31 14.95
CA LEU A 55 2.27 16.28 14.27
C LEU A 55 1.90 16.39 12.80
N ARG A 56 2.02 15.29 12.06
CA ARG A 56 1.73 15.22 10.63
C ARG A 56 1.73 13.77 10.15
N THR A 57 0.97 13.51 9.08
CA THR A 57 1.05 12.30 8.27
C THR A 57 1.83 12.59 7.00
N TYR A 58 2.84 11.79 6.70
CA TYR A 58 3.62 11.85 5.47
C TYR A 58 3.25 10.65 4.62
N TYR A 59 2.71 10.91 3.43
CA TYR A 59 2.32 9.88 2.47
C TYR A 59 3.32 9.84 1.33
N TYR A 60 3.98 8.72 1.15
CA TYR A 60 5.00 8.52 0.13
C TYR A 60 4.48 7.62 -0.98
N ASN A 61 4.76 7.98 -2.21
CA ASN A 61 4.42 7.15 -3.38
C ASN A 61 5.29 7.54 -4.57
N VAL A 62 5.16 6.80 -5.67
CA VAL A 62 5.78 7.13 -6.96
C VAL A 62 4.75 7.81 -7.85
N LEU A 63 5.16 8.86 -8.55
CA LEU A 63 4.33 9.48 -9.58
C LEU A 63 4.25 8.54 -10.78
N ARG A 64 3.05 8.19 -11.21
CA ARG A 64 2.80 7.37 -12.40
C ARG A 64 3.17 8.13 -13.65
N ASP A 65 3.66 7.41 -14.63
CA ASP A 65 4.02 7.97 -15.93
C ASP A 65 2.75 8.10 -16.81
N PRO A 66 2.40 9.33 -17.25
CA PRO A 66 1.22 9.57 -18.09
C PRO A 66 1.31 8.89 -19.47
N ASP A 67 2.53 8.72 -20.01
CA ASP A 67 2.75 8.15 -21.34
C ASP A 67 2.50 6.63 -21.34
N ARG A 68 2.59 5.97 -20.19
CA ARG A 68 2.34 4.52 -20.07
C ARG A 68 0.88 4.18 -19.84
N ASN A 69 0.23 4.89 -18.97
CA ASN A 69 -1.18 4.67 -18.63
C ASN A 69 -1.82 5.98 -18.18
N HIS A 70 -2.35 6.69 -19.15
CA HIS A 70 -2.96 8.00 -18.96
C HIS A 70 -4.13 7.96 -17.96
N GLN A 71 -4.96 6.91 -18.02
CA GLN A 71 -6.10 6.78 -17.09
C GLN A 71 -5.61 6.58 -15.65
N ALA A 72 -4.64 5.68 -15.43
CA ALA A 72 -4.09 5.43 -14.10
C ALA A 72 -3.36 6.67 -13.53
N TYR A 73 -2.73 7.47 -14.40
CA TYR A 73 -2.16 8.76 -14.04
C TYR A 73 -3.25 9.75 -13.59
N GLN A 74 -4.32 9.89 -14.38
CA GLN A 74 -5.44 10.79 -14.04
C GLN A 74 -6.11 10.39 -12.72
N ASP A 75 -6.30 9.09 -12.48
CA ASP A 75 -6.90 8.61 -11.25
C ASP A 75 -5.98 8.85 -10.05
N GLN A 76 -4.66 8.72 -10.24
CA GLN A 76 -3.68 9.11 -9.22
C GLN A 76 -3.73 10.62 -8.95
N GLN A 77 -3.85 11.48 -9.98
CA GLN A 77 -3.94 12.93 -9.78
C GLN A 77 -5.17 13.34 -8.96
N LYS A 78 -6.33 12.70 -9.20
CA LYS A 78 -7.54 12.92 -8.37
C LYS A 78 -7.31 12.50 -6.93
N PHE A 79 -6.68 11.35 -6.74
CA PHE A 79 -6.33 10.84 -5.42
C PHE A 79 -5.35 11.79 -4.69
N LEU A 80 -4.28 12.23 -5.35
CA LEU A 80 -3.31 13.17 -4.79
C LEU A 80 -3.96 14.52 -4.44
N THR A 81 -4.89 15.01 -5.26
CA THR A 81 -5.67 16.22 -4.98
C THR A 81 -6.47 16.09 -3.68
N ALA A 82 -7.08 14.93 -3.44
CA ALA A 82 -7.79 14.66 -2.20
C ALA A 82 -6.83 14.62 -0.99
N LEU A 83 -5.66 13.98 -1.14
CA LEU A 83 -4.65 13.96 -0.08
C LEU A 83 -4.13 15.36 0.26
N HIS A 84 -3.83 16.19 -0.75
CA HIS A 84 -3.38 17.56 -0.52
C HIS A 84 -4.43 18.43 0.19
N SER A 85 -5.71 18.08 0.10
CA SER A 85 -6.79 18.76 0.79
C SER A 85 -6.99 18.26 2.23
N THR A 86 -6.30 17.19 2.63
CA THR A 86 -6.42 16.61 3.98
C THR A 86 -5.53 17.39 4.95
N PRO A 87 -6.09 17.94 6.03
CA PRO A 87 -5.30 18.66 7.03
C PRO A 87 -4.20 17.78 7.64
N TYR A 88 -3.05 18.37 7.91
CA TYR A 88 -1.89 17.70 8.52
C TYR A 88 -1.37 16.48 7.74
N LEU A 89 -1.68 16.39 6.43
CA LEU A 89 -1.13 15.38 5.54
C LEU A 89 -0.25 16.03 4.49
N GLU A 90 0.94 15.48 4.29
CA GLU A 90 1.93 15.90 3.30
C GLU A 90 2.26 14.76 2.36
N VAL A 91 2.16 15.04 1.07
CA VAL A 91 2.47 14.05 0.02
C VAL A 91 3.91 14.24 -0.45
N ARG A 92 4.65 13.16 -0.54
CA ARG A 92 6.02 13.09 -1.05
C ARG A 92 6.12 12.06 -2.16
N LEU A 93 6.50 12.51 -3.34
CA LEU A 93 6.51 11.68 -4.54
C LEU A 93 7.94 11.42 -5.01
N GLY A 94 8.28 10.13 -5.10
CA GLY A 94 9.43 9.66 -5.83
C GLY A 94 9.21 9.68 -7.33
N ALA A 95 10.28 9.50 -8.09
CA ALA A 95 10.23 9.42 -9.55
C ALA A 95 10.26 7.97 -10.02
N SER A 96 9.42 7.63 -10.99
CA SER A 96 9.58 6.42 -11.79
C SER A 96 10.66 6.66 -12.86
N LYS A 97 11.65 5.76 -12.94
CA LYS A 97 12.66 5.78 -14.00
C LYS A 97 12.62 4.48 -14.77
N LEU A 98 12.77 4.58 -16.09
CA LEU A 98 12.91 3.39 -16.93
C LEU A 98 14.34 2.82 -16.78
N ARG A 99 14.41 1.50 -16.57
CA ARG A 99 15.63 0.72 -16.74
C ARG A 99 15.40 -0.25 -17.89
N GLY A 100 15.80 0.16 -19.09
CA GLY A 100 15.28 -0.45 -20.33
C GLY A 100 13.79 -0.16 -20.45
N ASP A 101 12.97 -1.17 -20.73
CA ASP A 101 11.51 -1.06 -20.85
C ASP A 101 10.75 -1.32 -19.51
N VAL A 102 11.49 -1.58 -18.43
CA VAL A 102 10.90 -1.86 -17.12
C VAL A 102 10.92 -0.62 -16.24
N PRO A 103 9.77 -0.17 -15.72
CA PRO A 103 9.73 0.91 -14.75
C PRO A 103 10.32 0.41 -13.43
N VAL A 104 11.24 1.18 -12.90
CA VAL A 104 11.78 0.96 -11.56
C VAL A 104 11.37 2.14 -10.71
N GLU A 105 10.61 1.87 -9.67
CA GLU A 105 10.34 2.82 -8.61
C GLU A 105 11.65 3.09 -7.88
N LYS A 106 12.01 4.36 -7.73
CA LYS A 106 13.27 4.72 -7.10
C LYS A 106 13.08 5.76 -6.02
N GLY A 107 13.67 5.42 -4.88
CA GLY A 107 13.97 6.37 -3.84
C GLY A 107 12.85 6.64 -2.85
N VAL A 108 11.68 6.00 -2.96
CA VAL A 108 10.60 6.17 -1.97
C VAL A 108 11.05 5.66 -0.61
N ASP A 109 11.60 4.46 -0.54
CA ASP A 109 12.11 3.87 0.70
C ASP A 109 13.21 4.72 1.32
N ILE A 110 14.13 5.23 0.47
CA ILE A 110 15.19 6.15 0.90
C ILE A 110 14.59 7.45 1.42
N MET A 111 13.55 8.00 0.78
CA MET A 111 12.86 9.20 1.25
C MET A 111 12.21 8.97 2.61
N ILE A 112 11.49 7.85 2.77
CA ILE A 112 10.88 7.46 4.05
C ILE A 112 11.96 7.35 5.13
N ALA A 113 12.99 6.53 4.91
CA ALA A 113 14.05 6.30 5.87
C ALA A 113 14.79 7.60 6.23
N THR A 114 15.07 8.46 5.24
CA THR A 114 15.74 9.75 5.46
C THR A 114 14.90 10.68 6.31
N ASP A 115 13.61 10.82 6.00
CA ASP A 115 12.71 11.69 6.75
C ASP A 115 12.46 11.18 8.16
N PHE A 116 12.28 9.87 8.29
CA PHE A 116 12.10 9.17 9.53
C PHE A 116 13.25 9.47 10.50
N LEU A 117 14.50 9.29 10.04
CA LEU A 117 15.71 9.60 10.80
C LEU A 117 15.90 11.09 11.04
N ARG A 118 15.75 11.92 10.00
CA ARG A 118 15.97 13.35 10.10
C ARG A 118 15.03 14.01 11.10
N MET A 119 13.75 13.59 11.12
CA MET A 119 12.76 14.12 12.04
C MET A 119 12.99 13.65 13.47
N ALA A 120 13.41 12.39 13.66
CA ALA A 120 13.83 11.89 14.97
C ALA A 120 15.02 12.67 15.52
N TRP A 121 16.03 12.89 14.69
CA TRP A 121 17.23 13.65 15.06
C TRP A 121 16.93 15.09 15.48
N ASN A 122 15.95 15.73 14.81
CA ASN A 122 15.51 17.09 15.13
C ASN A 122 14.46 17.13 16.24
N ASP A 123 14.20 16.04 16.92
CA ASP A 123 13.24 15.93 18.02
C ASP A 123 11.83 16.43 17.67
N LEU A 124 11.35 16.14 16.45
CA LEU A 124 10.04 16.61 15.99
C LEU A 124 8.89 15.73 16.50
N TYR A 125 9.13 14.47 16.83
CA TYR A 125 8.15 13.54 17.36
C TYR A 125 8.75 12.69 18.50
N ASP A 126 7.89 12.11 19.29
CA ASP A 126 8.23 11.16 20.37
C ASP A 126 7.94 9.73 19.91
N THR A 127 6.84 9.54 19.19
CA THR A 127 6.42 8.26 18.61
C THR A 127 6.30 8.40 17.09
N ALA A 128 6.93 7.50 16.37
CA ALA A 128 6.74 7.34 14.93
C ALA A 128 5.87 6.12 14.63
N ILE A 129 4.89 6.27 13.75
CA ILE A 129 4.08 5.17 13.22
C ILE A 129 4.48 4.94 11.77
N LEU A 130 5.12 3.82 11.49
CA LEU A 130 5.48 3.39 10.14
C LEU A 130 4.39 2.45 9.60
N VAL A 131 3.69 2.89 8.59
CA VAL A 131 2.68 2.10 7.87
C VAL A 131 3.35 1.42 6.68
N SER A 132 3.98 0.31 6.92
CA SER A 132 4.61 -0.59 5.94
C SER A 132 4.89 -1.94 6.59
N GLY A 133 4.90 -3.00 5.78
CA GLY A 133 5.34 -4.34 6.21
C GLY A 133 6.75 -4.70 5.73
N ASP A 134 7.41 -3.77 5.01
CA ASP A 134 8.66 -4.03 4.32
C ASP A 134 9.86 -4.13 5.29
N GLY A 135 10.60 -5.24 5.19
CA GLY A 135 11.78 -5.53 5.98
C GLY A 135 12.94 -4.58 5.75
N ASP A 136 13.00 -3.90 4.62
CA ASP A 136 14.07 -2.97 4.28
C ASP A 136 14.12 -1.76 5.21
N PHE A 137 13.03 -1.46 5.89
CA PHE A 137 12.98 -0.41 6.93
C PHE A 137 13.55 -0.82 8.28
N SER A 138 13.92 -2.09 8.50
CA SER A 138 14.33 -2.59 9.83
C SER A 138 15.51 -1.81 10.39
N TYR A 139 16.51 -1.48 9.54
CA TYR A 139 17.65 -0.70 9.98
C TYR A 139 17.30 0.76 10.32
N ALA A 140 16.42 1.38 9.55
CA ALA A 140 15.95 2.73 9.83
C ALA A 140 15.15 2.80 11.13
N VAL A 141 14.31 1.79 11.40
CA VAL A 141 13.59 1.64 12.68
C VAL A 141 14.57 1.53 13.84
N GLN A 142 15.58 0.65 13.74
CA GLN A 142 16.59 0.54 14.80
C GLN A 142 17.30 1.87 15.06
N ALA A 143 17.73 2.55 13.99
CA ALA A 143 18.43 3.82 14.11
C ALA A 143 17.58 4.93 14.75
N VAL A 144 16.27 4.96 14.50
CA VAL A 144 15.34 5.89 15.15
C VAL A 144 15.15 5.57 16.63
N LYS A 145 15.09 4.29 16.97
CA LYS A 145 15.05 3.82 18.37
C LYS A 145 16.31 4.20 19.14
N ASP A 146 17.48 4.10 18.49
CA ASP A 146 18.75 4.52 19.08
C ASP A 146 18.79 6.04 19.39
N LEU A 147 17.94 6.83 18.73
CA LEU A 147 17.70 8.24 19.07
C LEU A 147 16.69 8.44 20.22
N GLY A 148 16.24 7.36 20.87
CA GLY A 148 15.31 7.40 21.99
C GLY A 148 13.85 7.61 21.61
N LYS A 149 13.48 7.36 20.35
CA LYS A 149 12.10 7.47 19.89
C LYS A 149 11.38 6.11 19.92
N HIS A 150 10.09 6.15 20.20
CA HIS A 150 9.24 4.94 20.14
C HIS A 150 8.78 4.69 18.70
N VAL A 151 8.86 3.45 18.23
CA VAL A 151 8.45 3.08 16.87
C VAL A 151 7.35 2.04 16.88
N VAL A 152 6.20 2.42 16.34
CA VAL A 152 5.06 1.53 16.05
C VAL A 152 5.10 1.16 14.57
N VAL A 153 5.05 -0.12 14.26
CA VAL A 153 4.85 -0.61 12.88
C VAL A 153 3.40 -1.03 12.70
N ALA A 154 2.74 -0.49 11.68
CA ALA A 154 1.34 -0.72 11.39
C ALA A 154 1.19 -1.44 10.04
N ALA A 155 0.72 -2.69 10.05
CA ALA A 155 0.58 -3.53 8.86
C ALA A 155 -0.41 -4.68 9.06
N PHE A 156 -0.87 -5.29 7.97
CA PHE A 156 -1.54 -6.59 8.05
C PHE A 156 -0.53 -7.66 8.46
N PRO A 157 -0.91 -8.61 9.33
CA PRO A 157 0.00 -9.68 9.77
C PRO A 157 0.62 -10.49 8.64
N ALA A 158 -0.14 -10.69 7.54
CA ALA A 158 0.32 -11.43 6.37
C ALA A 158 1.38 -10.68 5.55
N ASN A 159 1.42 -9.35 5.64
CA ASN A 159 2.31 -8.50 4.88
C ASN A 159 3.49 -7.96 5.71
N LEU A 160 3.54 -8.26 7.01
CA LEU A 160 4.59 -7.80 7.90
C LEU A 160 5.79 -8.75 7.88
N SER A 161 6.95 -8.25 7.48
CA SER A 161 8.19 -9.02 7.51
C SER A 161 8.60 -9.36 8.94
N LYS A 162 9.30 -10.49 9.07
CA LYS A 162 9.78 -10.95 10.37
C LYS A 162 10.81 -10.00 10.96
N GLU A 163 11.68 -9.47 10.12
CA GLU A 163 12.76 -8.56 10.48
C GLU A 163 12.19 -7.26 11.05
N LEU A 164 11.24 -6.64 10.35
CA LEU A 164 10.59 -5.42 10.81
C LEU A 164 9.77 -5.64 12.08
N SER A 165 9.09 -6.78 12.16
CA SER A 165 8.33 -7.18 13.34
C SER A 165 9.19 -7.35 14.59
N GLN A 166 10.46 -7.76 14.44
CA GLN A 166 11.37 -7.98 15.56
C GLN A 166 11.99 -6.69 16.10
N VAL A 167 12.22 -5.70 15.24
CA VAL A 167 12.87 -4.45 15.65
C VAL A 167 11.89 -3.39 16.16
N ALA A 168 10.63 -3.43 15.77
CA ALA A 168 9.62 -2.48 16.23
C ALA A 168 9.38 -2.59 17.76
N ASP A 169 9.14 -1.45 18.42
CA ASP A 169 8.78 -1.44 19.84
C ASP A 169 7.36 -1.98 20.04
N SER A 170 6.43 -1.57 19.18
CA SER A 170 5.06 -2.05 19.19
C SER A 170 4.50 -2.21 17.79
N LYS A 171 3.36 -2.89 17.69
CA LYS A 171 2.73 -3.23 16.40
C LYS A 171 1.25 -2.94 16.44
N GLU A 172 0.77 -2.26 15.41
CA GLU A 172 -0.65 -2.11 15.13
C GLU A 172 -1.03 -3.06 14.00
N TYR A 173 -1.79 -4.10 14.32
CA TYR A 173 -2.19 -5.09 13.32
C TYR A 173 -3.47 -4.69 12.62
N PHE A 174 -3.41 -4.51 11.31
CA PHE A 174 -4.56 -4.26 10.48
C PHE A 174 -5.38 -5.51 10.25
N THR A 175 -6.69 -5.34 10.25
CA THR A 175 -7.68 -6.32 9.80
C THR A 175 -8.69 -5.62 8.87
N PRO A 176 -9.50 -6.33 8.09
CA PRO A 176 -10.56 -5.70 7.31
C PRO A 176 -11.52 -4.86 8.17
N GLU A 177 -11.80 -5.31 9.40
CA GLU A 177 -12.66 -4.61 10.38
C GLU A 177 -12.03 -3.30 10.87
N TYR A 178 -10.68 -3.22 10.94
CA TYR A 178 -9.97 -2.00 11.28
C TYR A 178 -10.35 -0.84 10.34
N PHE A 179 -10.59 -1.14 9.07
CA PHE A 179 -10.92 -0.15 8.05
C PHE A 179 -12.43 0.08 7.86
N ALA A 180 -13.29 -0.66 8.55
CA ALA A 180 -14.74 -0.65 8.29
C ALA A 180 -15.39 0.74 8.38
N ASP A 181 -14.91 1.57 9.30
CA ASP A 181 -15.43 2.91 9.62
C ASP A 181 -14.68 4.06 8.92
N ILE A 182 -13.58 3.77 8.22
CA ILE A 182 -12.70 4.76 7.61
C ILE A 182 -12.59 4.66 6.08
N TRP A 183 -13.48 3.92 5.44
CA TRP A 183 -13.58 3.94 3.99
C TRP A 183 -14.17 5.27 3.49
N SER A 184 -13.58 5.83 2.44
CA SER A 184 -14.12 7.01 1.78
C SER A 184 -15.57 6.75 1.35
N ARG A 185 -16.47 7.65 1.73
CA ARG A 185 -17.84 7.60 1.22
C ARG A 185 -17.83 8.00 -0.25
N ARG A 186 -17.66 7.03 -1.16
CA ARG A 186 -17.91 7.29 -2.57
C ARG A 186 -19.38 7.70 -2.68
N ARG A 187 -19.62 8.95 -3.06
CA ARG A 187 -20.86 9.29 -3.76
C ARG A 187 -20.80 8.50 -5.07
N GLY A 188 -21.38 7.31 -5.09
CA GLY A 188 -21.67 6.62 -6.33
C GLY A 188 -22.48 7.56 -7.20
N PRO A 189 -22.35 7.52 -8.55
CA PRO A 189 -23.28 8.21 -9.40
C PRO A 189 -24.68 7.79 -8.96
N GLU A 190 -25.52 8.76 -8.58
CA GLU A 190 -26.92 8.55 -8.32
C GLU A 190 -27.47 7.83 -9.55
N ARG A 191 -27.83 6.55 -9.38
CA ARG A 191 -28.61 5.85 -10.38
C ARG A 191 -30.01 6.46 -10.34
N SER A 192 -30.17 7.56 -11.08
CA SER A 192 -31.49 8.01 -11.53
C SER A 192 -31.96 7.03 -12.60
N GLY A 193 -32.43 5.89 -12.16
CA GLY A 193 -33.02 4.86 -12.97
C GLY A 193 -34.51 4.78 -12.59
N SER A 194 -35.31 5.71 -13.11
CA SER A 194 -36.74 5.54 -13.24
C SER A 194 -36.98 4.28 -14.09
N TYR A 195 -37.34 3.18 -13.44
CA TYR A 195 -37.94 2.05 -14.13
C TYR A 195 -39.35 2.42 -14.52
N ASN A 196 -39.54 2.85 -15.74
CA ASN A 196 -40.82 2.86 -16.40
C ASN A 196 -41.17 1.41 -16.82
N ASN A 197 -42.03 0.77 -16.04
CA ASN A 197 -42.73 -0.43 -16.43
C ASN A 197 -43.83 -0.04 -17.42
N ASN A 198 -43.57 -0.25 -18.72
CA ASN A 198 -44.62 -0.53 -19.71
C ASN A 198 -43.91 -0.93 -21.02
N ASP A 199 -43.84 -2.20 -21.28
CA ASP A 199 -44.20 -2.72 -22.60
C ASP A 199 -44.54 -4.21 -22.51
N GLN A 200 -45.76 -4.49 -22.94
CA GLN A 200 -46.31 -5.82 -23.11
C GLN A 200 -45.88 -6.38 -24.47
N GLY A 201 -45.41 -7.63 -24.46
CA GLY A 201 -45.73 -8.58 -25.53
C GLY A 201 -44.89 -8.48 -26.81
N ARG A 202 -44.02 -9.47 -26.98
CA ARG A 202 -43.99 -10.31 -28.19
C ARG A 202 -43.09 -11.55 -27.97
N ARG A 203 -43.75 -12.70 -28.07
CA ARG A 203 -43.12 -14.02 -28.24
C ARG A 203 -42.42 -14.07 -29.59
N PHE A 204 -41.24 -14.66 -29.66
CA PHE A 204 -40.77 -15.52 -30.76
C PHE A 204 -39.38 -16.09 -30.36
N GLY A 205 -39.29 -17.40 -30.26
CA GLY A 205 -38.52 -18.24 -31.17
C GLY A 205 -37.21 -18.68 -30.55
N ARG A 206 -37.14 -19.88 -29.93
CA ARG A 206 -35.88 -20.61 -29.67
C ARG A 206 -35.25 -21.07 -30.99
N PRO A 207 -33.94 -21.11 -31.09
CA PRO A 207 -33.26 -22.18 -31.81
C PRO A 207 -32.32 -23.01 -30.90
N SER A 208 -32.27 -24.28 -31.26
CA SER A 208 -31.62 -25.40 -30.60
C SER A 208 -30.09 -25.39 -30.68
N PRO A 209 -29.40 -26.27 -29.90
CA PRO A 209 -27.95 -26.23 -29.70
C PRO A 209 -27.20 -26.99 -30.78
N SER A 210 -26.06 -26.49 -31.20
CA SER A 210 -25.11 -27.20 -32.05
C SER A 210 -23.88 -27.69 -31.27
N ARG A 211 -23.50 -28.91 -31.62
CA ARG A 211 -22.52 -29.84 -31.05
C ARG A 211 -21.07 -29.31 -30.91
N PRO A 212 -20.29 -29.91 -30.02
CA PRO A 212 -18.87 -29.61 -29.84
C PRO A 212 -17.99 -30.28 -30.89
N ARG A 213 -16.92 -29.62 -31.32
CA ARG A 213 -15.82 -30.22 -32.08
C ARG A 213 -14.71 -30.66 -31.13
N GLN A 214 -14.22 -31.86 -31.34
CA GLN A 214 -13.06 -32.44 -30.69
C GLN A 214 -11.74 -32.01 -31.35
N PRO A 215 -10.60 -32.16 -30.65
CA PRO A 215 -9.31 -31.66 -31.08
C PRO A 215 -8.59 -32.68 -31.97
N GLU A 216 -7.81 -32.23 -32.94
CA GLU A 216 -6.83 -33.01 -33.66
C GLU A 216 -5.42 -32.64 -33.24
N ASP A 217 -4.68 -33.71 -33.00
CA ASP A 217 -3.26 -33.81 -32.74
C ASP A 217 -2.39 -33.23 -33.87
N THR A 218 -1.30 -32.59 -33.51
CA THR A 218 -0.08 -32.70 -34.33
C THR A 218 1.17 -32.56 -33.47
N VAL A 219 1.89 -33.63 -33.43
CA VAL A 219 3.23 -33.89 -32.94
C VAL A 219 4.26 -33.26 -33.89
N LEU A 220 5.39 -32.87 -33.37
CA LEU A 220 6.78 -33.00 -33.86
C LEU A 220 7.61 -31.80 -33.32
N ASP A 221 8.46 -32.10 -32.38
CA ASP A 221 9.85 -32.56 -32.40
C ASP A 221 10.81 -31.62 -33.14
N ARG A 222 11.77 -31.08 -32.39
CA ARG A 222 13.20 -31.11 -32.72
C ARG A 222 14.08 -30.38 -31.70
N ASN A 223 14.85 -31.23 -31.04
CA ASN A 223 16.17 -30.93 -30.47
C ASN A 223 17.02 -29.99 -31.33
N ARG A 224 17.66 -29.00 -30.69
CA ARG A 224 19.04 -28.61 -31.06
C ARG A 224 19.83 -28.20 -29.80
N ARG A 225 20.83 -29.05 -29.57
CA ARG A 225 22.02 -28.76 -28.77
C ARG A 225 22.73 -27.52 -29.33
N PHE A 226 23.27 -26.71 -28.47
CA PHE A 226 24.45 -25.91 -28.80
C PHE A 226 25.53 -26.17 -27.79
N ASP A 227 26.67 -26.52 -28.36
CA ASP A 227 27.92 -26.88 -27.75
C ASP A 227 28.59 -25.71 -27.05
N GLU A 228 29.31 -26.07 -26.01
CA GLU A 228 30.39 -25.31 -25.40
C GLU A 228 31.44 -24.89 -26.43
N LYS A 229 31.95 -23.70 -26.28
CA LYS A 229 33.34 -23.37 -26.61
C LYS A 229 33.87 -22.32 -25.65
N ASP A 230 34.83 -22.79 -24.88
CA ASP A 230 35.90 -22.01 -24.27
C ASP A 230 36.58 -21.12 -25.30
N ASP A 231 37.01 -19.93 -24.87
CA ASP A 231 38.32 -19.38 -25.23
C ASP A 231 38.65 -18.18 -24.32
N ASP A 232 39.63 -18.46 -23.48
CA ASP A 232 40.74 -17.68 -23.03
C ASP A 232 41.05 -16.38 -23.80
N PHE A 233 41.37 -15.29 -23.10
CA PHE A 233 42.66 -14.55 -23.25
C PHE A 233 42.66 -13.20 -22.49
N SER A 234 43.68 -13.12 -21.60
CA SER A 234 44.44 -11.95 -21.16
C SER A 234 43.79 -10.86 -20.36
#